data_de8c51f58b826afecbe435081a5f9e82
#
_entry.id   de8c51f58b826afecbe435081a5f9e82
#
_cell.length_a   1.000
_cell.length_b   1.000
_cell.length_c   1.000
_cell.angle_alpha   90.00
_cell.angle_beta   90.00
_cell.angle_gamma   90.00
#
_symmetry.space_group_name_H-M   'P 1'
#
loop_
_entity.id
_entity.type
_entity.pdbx_description
1 polymer ?
#
loop_
_entity_poly.entity_id
_entity_poly.type
_entity_poly.pdbx_seq_one_letter_code
_entity_poly.pdbx_strand_id
1 'polypeptide(L)'
;MGLIALGVTAIAGAVAAAFFPSVISRGAGGAVRESPAFFTLASFIQEAALGGAVALWILFVNHGRLASLGLPPCRTWTDVLVGVVAGVAMVFMAGIVLEVVHSIARALLGHNVSNPEQVPSDVKGAYLAVSGVVVVALAPLAEEAFFRGFLYKGLRRRFSVWPAALISASFFGLVHFAGLDFLLIIPSLIVVGVVLALVYERQQSLMASVAAHATFNLIGYLFIAFGR
;
A
#
# COMPACT_ATOMS: atom_id res chain seq x y z
N MET A 1 11.32 -0.79 -14.03
CA MET A 1 10.64 0.41 -13.50
C MET A 1 10.36 0.32 -12.00
N GLY A 2 9.79 -0.78 -11.45
CA GLY A 2 9.54 -0.92 -10.01
C GLY A 2 10.79 -0.84 -9.13
N LEU A 3 11.90 -1.47 -9.55
CA LEU A 3 13.20 -1.35 -8.87
C LEU A 3 13.74 0.08 -8.85
N ILE A 4 13.43 0.88 -9.88
CA ILE A 4 13.81 2.30 -9.93
C ILE A 4 12.99 3.12 -8.92
N ALA A 5 11.69 2.86 -8.80
CA ALA A 5 10.84 3.53 -7.80
C ALA A 5 11.29 3.19 -6.37
N LEU A 6 11.53 1.91 -6.06
CA LEU A 6 12.09 1.47 -4.79
C LEU A 6 13.48 2.07 -4.53
N GLY A 7 14.33 2.14 -5.55
CA GLY A 7 15.64 2.78 -5.46
C GLY A 7 15.54 4.29 -5.19
N VAL A 8 14.61 4.98 -5.86
CA VAL A 8 14.35 6.42 -5.65
C VAL A 8 13.83 6.67 -4.24
N THR A 9 12.93 5.82 -3.73
CA THR A 9 12.41 5.93 -2.37
C THR A 9 13.51 5.71 -1.32
N ALA A 10 14.34 4.67 -1.50
CA ALA A 10 15.45 4.40 -0.61
C ALA A 10 16.49 5.55 -0.63
N ILE A 11 16.78 6.10 -1.81
CA ILE A 11 17.68 7.27 -1.97
C ILE A 11 17.04 8.52 -1.34
N ALA A 12 15.75 8.77 -1.56
CA ALA A 12 15.05 9.92 -0.96
C ALA A 12 15.01 9.82 0.56
N GLY A 13 14.78 8.62 1.13
CA GLY A 13 14.87 8.37 2.56
C GLY A 13 16.28 8.58 3.11
N ALA A 14 17.32 8.06 2.43
CA ALA A 14 18.70 8.26 2.80
C ALA A 14 19.14 9.74 2.70
N VAL A 15 18.70 10.46 1.68
CA VAL A 15 18.94 11.90 1.51
C VAL A 15 18.23 12.69 2.61
N ALA A 16 16.97 12.39 2.90
CA ALA A 16 16.23 13.05 3.99
C ALA A 16 16.92 12.81 5.35
N ALA A 17 17.38 11.59 5.62
CA ALA A 17 18.13 11.25 6.82
C ALA A 17 19.49 11.98 6.92
N ALA A 18 20.17 12.16 5.78
CA ALA A 18 21.46 12.85 5.73
C ALA A 18 21.34 14.37 5.89
N PHE A 19 20.32 14.98 5.28
CA PHE A 19 20.13 16.44 5.31
C PHE A 19 19.30 16.95 6.49
N PHE A 20 18.54 16.07 7.16
CA PHE A 20 17.72 16.42 8.31
C PHE A 20 17.98 15.47 9.49
N PRO A 21 19.20 15.48 10.07
CA PRO A 21 19.54 14.58 11.19
C PRO A 21 18.68 14.80 12.46
N SER A 22 18.06 15.98 12.62
CA SER A 22 17.08 16.26 13.67
C SER A 22 15.75 15.50 13.51
N VAL A 23 15.51 14.90 12.36
CA VAL A 23 14.31 14.18 11.99
C VAL A 23 14.38 12.72 12.48
N ILE A 24 15.59 12.22 12.74
CA ILE A 24 15.84 10.88 13.27
C ILE A 24 16.27 11.03 14.74
N SER A 25 15.38 10.74 15.68
CA SER A 25 15.74 10.68 17.09
C SER A 25 16.19 9.27 17.46
N ARG A 26 17.29 9.16 18.23
CA ARG A 26 17.69 7.88 18.83
C ARG A 26 16.97 7.73 20.16
N GLY A 27 16.11 6.74 20.28
CA GLY A 27 15.47 6.37 21.54
C GLY A 27 16.45 5.71 22.53
N ALA A 28 16.03 5.58 23.77
CA ALA A 28 16.77 4.82 24.78
C ALA A 28 16.96 3.37 24.29
N GLY A 29 18.22 2.93 24.17
CA GLY A 29 18.57 1.62 23.62
C GLY A 29 19.06 1.64 22.17
N GLY A 30 19.26 2.81 21.52
CA GLY A 30 19.84 2.94 20.18
C GLY A 30 18.86 2.66 19.04
N ALA A 31 17.58 2.39 19.32
CA ALA A 31 16.56 2.25 18.32
C ALA A 31 16.33 3.60 17.60
N VAL A 32 16.39 3.57 16.28
CA VAL A 32 16.06 4.74 15.44
C VAL A 32 14.56 4.96 15.55
N ARG A 33 14.14 6.08 16.14
CA ARG A 33 12.74 6.53 16.10
C ARG A 33 12.60 7.60 15.03
N GLU A 34 11.73 7.36 14.09
CA GLU A 34 11.36 8.36 13.09
C GLU A 34 10.46 9.40 13.74
N SER A 35 10.72 10.70 13.47
CA SER A 35 9.80 11.72 13.93
C SER A 35 8.47 11.66 13.13
N PRO A 36 7.32 12.10 13.72
CA PRO A 36 6.05 12.18 13.01
C PRO A 36 6.13 12.95 11.69
N ALA A 37 6.92 14.02 11.66
CA ALA A 37 7.17 14.80 10.45
C ALA A 37 7.89 13.98 9.37
N PHE A 38 8.90 13.21 9.76
CA PHE A 38 9.64 12.35 8.83
C PHE A 38 8.76 11.24 8.28
N PHE A 39 8.04 10.53 9.13
CA PHE A 39 7.10 9.48 8.70
C PHE A 39 6.11 10.02 7.67
N THR A 40 5.47 11.15 7.97
CA THR A 40 4.49 11.77 7.07
C THR A 40 5.12 12.21 5.75
N LEU A 41 6.30 12.84 5.80
CA LEU A 41 7.00 13.31 4.60
C LEU A 41 7.53 12.14 3.76
N ALA A 42 8.10 11.13 4.38
CA ALA A 42 8.62 9.95 3.70
C ALA A 42 7.50 9.18 3.00
N SER A 43 6.36 8.98 3.67
CA SER A 43 5.17 8.38 3.07
C SER A 43 4.69 9.18 1.85
N PHE A 44 4.59 10.51 1.97
CA PHE A 44 4.20 11.36 0.85
C PHE A 44 5.18 11.26 -0.34
N ILE A 45 6.49 11.32 -0.08
CA ILE A 45 7.53 11.20 -1.12
C ILE A 45 7.46 9.84 -1.82
N GLN A 46 7.23 8.78 -1.05
CA GLN A 46 7.09 7.43 -1.59
C GLN A 46 5.93 7.35 -2.60
N GLU A 47 4.75 7.83 -2.21
CA GLU A 47 3.57 7.81 -3.08
C GLU A 47 3.72 8.73 -4.29
N ALA A 48 4.32 9.91 -4.09
CA ALA A 48 4.63 10.83 -5.18
C ALA A 48 5.63 10.22 -6.18
N ALA A 49 6.64 9.48 -5.71
CA ALA A 49 7.59 8.79 -6.56
C ALA A 49 6.93 7.64 -7.35
N LEU A 50 6.06 6.86 -6.70
CA LEU A 50 5.34 5.77 -7.34
C LEU A 50 4.36 6.29 -8.39
N GLY A 51 3.52 7.26 -8.03
CA GLY A 51 2.57 7.91 -8.95
C GLY A 51 3.29 8.66 -10.08
N GLY A 52 4.40 9.33 -9.77
CA GLY A 52 5.26 10.01 -10.74
C GLY A 52 5.87 9.03 -11.76
N ALA A 53 6.35 7.87 -11.32
CA ALA A 53 6.87 6.84 -12.22
C ALA A 53 5.80 6.34 -13.21
N VAL A 54 4.56 6.15 -12.73
CA VAL A 54 3.42 5.79 -13.58
C VAL A 54 3.08 6.92 -14.55
N ALA A 55 3.04 8.17 -14.06
CA ALA A 55 2.75 9.34 -14.89
C ALA A 55 3.80 9.51 -16.01
N LEU A 56 5.09 9.39 -15.68
CA LEU A 56 6.17 9.44 -16.67
C LEU A 56 6.04 8.32 -17.71
N TRP A 57 5.72 7.10 -17.27
CA TRP A 57 5.48 6.00 -18.20
C TRP A 57 4.31 6.29 -19.15
N ILE A 58 3.21 6.85 -18.64
CA ILE A 58 2.05 7.22 -19.47
C ILE A 58 2.45 8.29 -20.50
N LEU A 59 3.16 9.33 -20.06
CA LEU A 59 3.53 10.44 -20.92
C LEU A 59 4.54 10.03 -22.01
N PHE A 60 5.60 9.34 -21.63
CA PHE A 60 6.73 9.09 -22.54
C PHE A 60 6.66 7.75 -23.28
N VAL A 61 6.01 6.73 -22.70
CA VAL A 61 5.93 5.40 -23.31
C VAL A 61 4.56 5.14 -23.93
N ASN A 62 3.50 5.63 -23.31
CA ASN A 62 2.13 5.36 -23.75
C ASN A 62 1.44 6.57 -24.37
N HIS A 63 2.21 7.58 -24.77
CA HIS A 63 1.77 8.77 -25.51
C HIS A 63 0.56 9.51 -24.88
N GLY A 64 0.54 9.65 -23.57
CA GLY A 64 -0.45 10.44 -22.83
C GLY A 64 -1.82 9.79 -22.64
N ARG A 65 -1.98 8.51 -22.95
CA ARG A 65 -3.28 7.81 -22.87
C ARG A 65 -3.57 7.33 -21.44
N LEU A 66 -4.16 8.18 -20.60
CA LEU A 66 -4.62 7.81 -19.24
C LEU A 66 -5.64 6.65 -19.27
N ALA A 67 -6.48 6.57 -20.30
CA ALA A 67 -7.40 5.44 -20.50
C ALA A 67 -6.70 4.08 -20.53
N SER A 68 -5.40 4.05 -20.82
CA SER A 68 -4.61 2.82 -20.76
C SER A 68 -4.46 2.22 -19.38
N LEU A 69 -4.68 3.00 -18.32
CA LEU A 69 -4.69 2.52 -16.92
C LEU A 69 -6.05 1.92 -16.50
N GLY A 70 -7.07 1.97 -17.37
CA GLY A 70 -8.43 1.63 -16.97
C GLY A 70 -9.12 2.78 -16.24
N LEU A 71 -8.65 4.02 -16.46
CA LEU A 71 -9.37 5.22 -16.07
C LEU A 71 -10.45 5.46 -17.14
N PRO A 72 -11.73 5.44 -16.78
CA PRO A 72 -12.85 5.25 -17.70
C PRO A 72 -13.37 6.49 -18.39
N PRO A 73 -14.40 6.36 -19.24
CA PRO A 73 -15.65 7.08 -19.00
C PRO A 73 -16.44 6.28 -17.95
N CYS A 74 -16.68 6.87 -16.81
CA CYS A 74 -17.08 6.19 -15.57
C CYS A 74 -18.47 5.55 -15.58
N ARG A 75 -18.56 4.31 -15.12
CA ARG A 75 -19.70 3.79 -14.34
C ARG A 75 -19.56 4.23 -12.87
N THR A 76 -19.28 5.49 -12.60
CA THR A 76 -18.64 5.99 -11.38
C THR A 76 -19.23 5.46 -10.07
N TRP A 77 -20.56 5.47 -9.91
CA TRP A 77 -21.18 5.06 -8.67
C TRP A 77 -21.19 3.55 -8.43
N THR A 78 -21.39 2.75 -9.49
CA THR A 78 -21.36 1.29 -9.36
C THR A 78 -19.95 0.80 -9.08
N ASP A 79 -18.94 1.39 -9.71
CA ASP A 79 -17.53 1.06 -9.47
C ASP A 79 -17.11 1.38 -8.04
N VAL A 80 -17.48 2.57 -7.55
CA VAL A 80 -17.21 2.96 -6.14
C VAL A 80 -17.94 2.04 -5.17
N LEU A 81 -19.22 1.73 -5.40
CA LEU A 81 -19.99 0.85 -4.54
C LEU A 81 -19.41 -0.57 -4.46
N VAL A 82 -19.06 -1.15 -5.61
CA VAL A 82 -18.38 -2.46 -5.67
C VAL A 82 -17.05 -2.40 -4.95
N GLY A 83 -16.30 -1.31 -5.13
CA GLY A 83 -15.05 -1.06 -4.42
C GLY A 83 -15.24 -1.03 -2.91
N VAL A 84 -16.19 -0.24 -2.42
CA VAL A 84 -16.48 -0.14 -0.97
C VAL A 84 -16.84 -1.51 -0.38
N VAL A 85 -17.74 -2.26 -1.03
CA VAL A 85 -18.11 -3.61 -0.57
C VAL A 85 -16.89 -4.55 -0.55
N ALA A 86 -16.07 -4.51 -1.59
CA ALA A 86 -14.85 -5.31 -1.65
C ALA A 86 -13.84 -4.87 -0.57
N GLY A 87 -13.70 -3.57 -0.32
CA GLY A 87 -12.83 -3.03 0.73
C GLY A 87 -13.21 -3.51 2.12
N VAL A 88 -14.51 -3.50 2.43
CA VAL A 88 -15.02 -4.06 3.70
C VAL A 88 -14.72 -5.56 3.78
N ALA A 89 -14.98 -6.33 2.71
CA ALA A 89 -14.69 -7.76 2.68
C ALA A 89 -13.19 -8.04 2.88
N MET A 90 -12.30 -7.21 2.30
CA MET A 90 -10.85 -7.34 2.49
C MET A 90 -10.42 -7.19 3.94
N VAL A 91 -11.07 -6.33 4.74
CA VAL A 91 -10.76 -6.18 6.17
C VAL A 91 -10.94 -7.52 6.90
N PHE A 92 -12.06 -8.20 6.65
CA PHE A 92 -12.31 -9.51 7.26
C PHE A 92 -11.35 -10.58 6.74
N MET A 93 -11.11 -10.62 5.43
CA MET A 93 -10.21 -11.62 4.84
C MET A 93 -8.76 -11.44 5.35
N ALA A 94 -8.27 -10.21 5.35
CA ALA A 94 -6.93 -9.89 5.85
C ALA A 94 -6.82 -10.20 7.36
N GLY A 95 -7.85 -9.88 8.14
CA GLY A 95 -7.91 -10.19 9.57
C GLY A 95 -7.86 -11.69 9.85
N ILE A 96 -8.61 -12.50 9.10
CA ILE A 96 -8.57 -13.97 9.22
C ILE A 96 -7.17 -14.50 8.89
N VAL A 97 -6.58 -14.05 7.79
CA VAL A 97 -5.23 -14.49 7.40
C VAL A 97 -4.19 -14.08 8.44
N LEU A 98 -4.29 -12.87 8.97
CA LEU A 98 -3.40 -12.37 10.01
C LEU A 98 -3.48 -13.22 11.28
N GLU A 99 -4.69 -13.56 11.74
CA GLU A 99 -4.89 -14.42 12.92
C GLU A 99 -4.33 -15.83 12.70
N VAL A 100 -4.50 -16.39 11.51
CA VAL A 100 -3.89 -17.69 11.14
C VAL A 100 -2.37 -17.61 11.21
N VAL A 101 -1.76 -16.55 10.63
CA VAL A 101 -0.31 -16.34 10.66
C VAL A 101 0.19 -16.21 12.10
N HIS A 102 -0.50 -15.42 12.94
CA HIS A 102 -0.16 -15.27 14.34
C HIS A 102 -0.28 -16.58 15.14
N SER A 103 -1.32 -17.36 14.86
CA SER A 103 -1.51 -18.66 15.51
C SER A 103 -0.38 -19.63 15.16
N ILE A 104 0.04 -19.64 13.89
CA ILE A 104 1.20 -20.45 13.45
C ILE A 104 2.49 -19.93 14.09
N ALA A 105 2.73 -18.64 14.07
CA ALA A 105 3.92 -18.04 14.67
C ALA A 105 4.00 -18.34 16.17
N ARG A 106 2.88 -18.21 16.90
CA ARG A 106 2.78 -18.55 18.32
C ARG A 106 3.09 -20.03 18.58
N ALA A 107 2.58 -20.92 17.73
CA ALA A 107 2.83 -22.37 17.87
C ALA A 107 4.30 -22.73 17.64
N LEU A 108 4.97 -22.03 16.71
CA LEU A 108 6.37 -22.29 16.36
C LEU A 108 7.37 -21.64 17.33
N LEU A 109 7.07 -20.44 17.80
CA LEU A 109 7.98 -19.63 18.64
C LEU A 109 7.75 -19.79 20.14
N GLY A 110 6.60 -20.34 20.54
CA GLY A 110 6.24 -20.52 21.95
C GLY A 110 5.83 -19.24 22.69
N HIS A 111 5.71 -18.11 22.00
CA HIS A 111 5.30 -16.83 22.58
C HIS A 111 4.44 -16.01 21.59
N ASN A 112 3.71 -15.02 22.11
CA ASN A 112 2.94 -14.11 21.28
C ASN A 112 3.88 -13.18 20.51
N VAL A 113 3.53 -12.93 19.25
CA VAL A 113 4.17 -11.95 18.37
C VAL A 113 3.22 -10.77 18.19
N SER A 114 3.75 -9.56 18.27
CA SER A 114 3.00 -8.33 18.03
C SER A 114 3.01 -7.96 16.54
N ASN A 115 1.96 -7.28 16.09
CA ASN A 115 1.97 -6.66 14.77
C ASN A 115 2.96 -5.48 14.74
N PRO A 116 3.67 -5.27 13.62
CA PRO A 116 4.45 -4.06 13.43
C PRO A 116 3.52 -2.83 13.40
N GLU A 117 3.97 -1.74 13.98
CA GLU A 117 3.26 -0.47 13.88
C GLU A 117 3.36 0.04 12.44
N GLN A 118 2.22 0.11 11.75
CA GLN A 118 2.15 0.67 10.38
C GLN A 118 2.12 2.21 10.41
N VAL A 119 1.58 2.79 11.47
CA VAL A 119 1.65 4.21 11.77
C VAL A 119 2.21 4.36 13.16
N PRO A 120 3.38 4.99 13.34
CA PRO A 120 4.00 5.14 14.65
C PRO A 120 3.06 5.77 15.71
N SER A 121 3.11 5.28 16.93
CA SER A 121 2.19 5.66 18.01
C SER A 121 2.35 7.12 18.48
N ASP A 122 3.47 7.76 18.15
CA ASP A 122 3.76 9.17 18.39
C ASP A 122 3.22 10.11 17.28
N VAL A 123 2.75 9.57 16.15
CA VAL A 123 2.06 10.35 15.12
C VAL A 123 0.67 10.74 15.62
N LYS A 124 0.49 12.03 15.96
CA LYS A 124 -0.72 12.59 16.59
C LYS A 124 -1.08 13.94 15.97
N GLY A 125 -2.29 14.43 16.28
CA GLY A 125 -2.76 15.77 15.88
C GLY A 125 -2.73 15.97 14.37
N ALA A 126 -2.13 17.08 13.92
CA ALA A 126 -2.06 17.42 12.50
C ALA A 126 -1.31 16.38 11.65
N TYR A 127 -0.25 15.78 12.19
CA TYR A 127 0.49 14.73 11.49
C TYR A 127 -0.35 13.47 11.28
N LEU A 128 -1.17 13.11 12.27
CA LEU A 128 -2.12 12.00 12.11
C LEU A 128 -3.15 12.33 11.02
N ALA A 129 -3.71 13.53 10.98
CA ALA A 129 -4.65 13.92 9.94
C ALA A 129 -4.02 13.90 8.54
N VAL A 130 -2.82 14.45 8.38
CA VAL A 130 -2.11 14.49 7.09
C VAL A 130 -1.70 13.08 6.64
N SER A 131 -1.15 12.25 7.53
CA SER A 131 -0.82 10.88 7.19
C SER A 131 -2.07 10.06 6.84
N GLY A 132 -3.22 10.36 7.46
CA GLY A 132 -4.50 9.76 7.08
C GLY A 132 -4.90 10.08 5.63
N VAL A 133 -4.72 11.32 5.19
CA VAL A 133 -4.96 11.70 3.79
C VAL A 133 -4.01 10.93 2.85
N VAL A 134 -2.74 10.82 3.22
CA VAL A 134 -1.76 10.07 2.42
C VAL A 134 -2.16 8.58 2.33
N VAL A 135 -2.38 7.93 3.45
CA VAL A 135 -2.66 6.49 3.53
C VAL A 135 -4.02 6.12 2.90
N VAL A 136 -5.05 6.97 3.08
CA VAL A 136 -6.42 6.65 2.65
C VAL A 136 -6.71 7.10 1.22
N ALA A 137 -6.06 8.15 0.73
CA ALA A 137 -6.38 8.69 -0.59
C ALA A 137 -5.20 8.62 -1.56
N LEU A 138 -4.02 9.13 -1.20
CA LEU A 138 -2.89 9.22 -2.13
C LEU A 138 -2.25 7.87 -2.41
N ALA A 139 -2.00 7.08 -1.36
CA ALA A 139 -1.41 5.76 -1.51
C ALA A 139 -2.28 4.83 -2.37
N PRO A 140 -3.60 4.64 -2.11
CA PRO A 140 -4.44 3.84 -2.97
C PRO A 140 -4.44 4.29 -4.43
N LEU A 141 -4.41 5.59 -4.69
CA LEU A 141 -4.38 6.11 -6.06
C LEU A 141 -3.06 5.76 -6.78
N ALA A 142 -1.93 6.02 -6.15
CA ALA A 142 -0.61 5.78 -6.71
C ALA A 142 -0.32 4.27 -6.84
N GLU A 143 -0.63 3.51 -5.81
CA GLU A 143 -0.39 2.07 -5.77
C GLU A 143 -1.28 1.31 -6.76
N GLU A 144 -2.58 1.63 -6.85
CA GLU A 144 -3.46 0.98 -7.82
C GLU A 144 -3.08 1.32 -9.26
N ALA A 145 -2.68 2.58 -9.52
CA ALA A 145 -2.17 2.96 -10.83
C ALA A 145 -0.93 2.12 -11.22
N PHE A 146 -0.03 1.88 -10.27
CA PHE A 146 1.16 1.06 -10.50
C PHE A 146 0.84 -0.44 -10.56
N PHE A 147 0.22 -0.99 -9.51
CA PHE A 147 0.05 -2.44 -9.41
C PHE A 147 -1.02 -2.98 -10.35
N ARG A 148 -2.13 -2.26 -10.57
CA ARG A 148 -3.24 -2.72 -11.44
C ARG A 148 -3.16 -2.11 -12.83
N GLY A 149 -2.99 -0.80 -12.89
CA GLY A 149 -2.92 -0.10 -14.18
C GLY A 149 -1.69 -0.45 -15.02
N PHE A 150 -0.53 -0.65 -14.36
CA PHE A 150 0.72 -0.95 -15.05
C PHE A 150 1.14 -2.41 -14.91
N LEU A 151 1.45 -2.89 -13.70
CA LEU A 151 2.06 -4.22 -13.49
C LEU A 151 1.09 -5.36 -13.85
N TYR A 152 -0.08 -5.42 -13.20
CA TYR A 152 -1.07 -6.47 -13.43
C TYR A 152 -1.51 -6.51 -14.89
N LYS A 153 -1.86 -5.35 -15.45
CA LYS A 153 -2.25 -5.24 -16.87
C LYS A 153 -1.12 -5.68 -17.81
N GLY A 154 0.13 -5.39 -17.48
CA GLY A 154 1.29 -5.90 -18.22
C GLY A 154 1.40 -7.43 -18.16
N LEU A 155 1.24 -8.00 -16.97
CA LEU A 155 1.26 -9.45 -16.75
C LEU A 155 0.12 -10.17 -17.47
N ARG A 156 -1.09 -9.56 -17.54
CA ARG A 156 -2.26 -10.11 -18.26
C ARG A 156 -2.04 -10.30 -19.76
N ARG A 157 -1.02 -9.66 -20.32
CA ARG A 157 -0.63 -9.90 -21.72
C ARG A 157 0.07 -11.25 -21.94
N ARG A 158 0.59 -11.85 -20.89
CA ARG A 158 1.39 -13.09 -20.94
C ARG A 158 0.78 -14.22 -20.11
N PHE A 159 0.03 -13.90 -19.08
CA PHE A 159 -0.51 -14.85 -18.11
C PHE A 159 -2.03 -14.76 -18.03
N SER A 160 -2.65 -15.86 -17.62
CA SER A 160 -4.08 -15.88 -17.24
C SER A 160 -4.30 -15.07 -15.95
N VAL A 161 -5.57 -14.90 -15.55
CA VAL A 161 -5.97 -14.05 -14.40
C VAL A 161 -5.23 -14.41 -13.12
N TRP A 162 -5.25 -15.69 -12.74
CA TRP A 162 -4.71 -16.11 -11.45
C TRP A 162 -3.19 -15.94 -11.32
N PRO A 163 -2.35 -16.42 -12.25
CA PRO A 163 -0.92 -16.15 -12.16
C PRO A 163 -0.58 -14.66 -12.18
N ALA A 164 -1.25 -13.86 -13.01
CA ALA A 164 -1.03 -12.42 -13.04
C ALA A 164 -1.42 -11.76 -11.71
N ALA A 165 -2.55 -12.16 -11.12
CA ALA A 165 -3.00 -11.64 -9.83
C ALA A 165 -2.03 -12.00 -8.70
N LEU A 166 -1.61 -13.27 -8.62
CA LEU A 166 -0.67 -13.75 -7.60
C LEU A 166 0.69 -13.06 -7.71
N ILE A 167 1.24 -12.93 -8.91
CA ILE A 167 2.53 -12.24 -9.11
C ILE A 167 2.40 -10.78 -8.69
N SER A 168 1.39 -10.06 -9.17
CA SER A 168 1.18 -8.66 -8.83
C SER A 168 0.95 -8.46 -7.33
N ALA A 169 0.16 -9.34 -6.70
CA ALA A 169 -0.14 -9.30 -5.28
C ALA A 169 1.09 -9.64 -4.41
N SER A 170 1.93 -10.57 -4.85
CA SER A 170 3.20 -10.88 -4.16
C SER A 170 4.13 -9.67 -4.15
N PHE A 171 4.26 -8.97 -5.28
CA PHE A 171 5.03 -7.72 -5.32
C PHE A 171 4.39 -6.65 -4.44
N PHE A 172 3.05 -6.52 -4.45
CA PHE A 172 2.33 -5.60 -3.58
C PHE A 172 2.61 -5.86 -2.09
N GLY A 173 2.54 -7.11 -1.64
CA GLY A 173 2.89 -7.45 -0.26
C GLY A 173 4.36 -7.20 0.06
N LEU A 174 5.28 -7.59 -0.83
CA LEU A 174 6.73 -7.49 -0.60
C LEU A 174 7.26 -6.06 -0.55
N VAL A 175 6.66 -5.10 -1.25
CA VAL A 175 7.08 -3.69 -1.17
C VAL A 175 6.79 -3.07 0.20
N HIS A 176 5.92 -3.68 1.00
CA HIS A 176 5.63 -3.28 2.38
C HIS A 176 6.61 -3.87 3.40
N PHE A 177 7.61 -4.63 2.95
CA PHE A 177 8.62 -5.18 3.84
C PHE A 177 9.55 -4.08 4.35
N ALA A 178 9.44 -3.75 5.64
CA ALA A 178 10.27 -2.75 6.32
C ALA A 178 11.10 -3.36 7.47
N GLY A 179 11.09 -4.69 7.62
CA GLY A 179 11.82 -5.42 8.65
C GLY A 179 11.23 -6.79 8.89
N LEU A 180 11.89 -7.63 9.71
CA LEU A 180 11.45 -9.01 9.95
C LEU A 180 10.04 -9.11 10.54
N ASP A 181 9.64 -8.15 11.37
CA ASP A 181 8.30 -8.10 11.97
C ASP A 181 7.20 -7.93 10.93
N PHE A 182 7.52 -7.30 9.77
CA PHE A 182 6.58 -7.13 8.66
C PHE A 182 6.28 -8.44 7.93
N LEU A 183 7.09 -9.49 8.08
CA LEU A 183 6.81 -10.81 7.51
C LEU A 183 5.45 -11.36 7.95
N LEU A 184 4.99 -10.97 9.14
CA LEU A 184 3.70 -11.43 9.69
C LEU A 184 2.50 -10.86 8.93
N ILE A 185 2.61 -9.64 8.40
CA ILE A 185 1.51 -8.99 7.68
C ILE A 185 1.55 -9.23 6.18
N ILE A 186 2.69 -9.63 5.60
CA ILE A 186 2.84 -9.84 4.15
C ILE A 186 1.79 -10.81 3.59
N PRO A 187 1.48 -11.97 4.20
CA PRO A 187 0.45 -12.86 3.68
C PRO A 187 -0.93 -12.20 3.58
N SER A 188 -1.30 -11.36 4.57
CA SER A 188 -2.56 -10.60 4.54
C SER A 188 -2.55 -9.57 3.41
N LEU A 189 -1.44 -8.86 3.19
CA LEU A 189 -1.29 -7.89 2.10
C LEU A 189 -1.31 -8.58 0.72
N ILE A 190 -0.78 -9.79 0.59
CA ILE A 190 -0.91 -10.57 -0.65
C ILE A 190 -2.38 -10.90 -0.92
N VAL A 191 -3.15 -11.30 0.09
CA VAL A 191 -4.59 -11.54 -0.07
C VAL A 191 -5.33 -10.26 -0.49
N VAL A 192 -5.05 -9.13 0.15
CA VAL A 192 -5.55 -7.81 -0.25
C VAL A 192 -5.19 -7.53 -1.72
N GLY A 193 -3.93 -7.75 -2.09
CA GLY A 193 -3.43 -7.58 -3.45
C GLY A 193 -4.16 -8.43 -4.47
N VAL A 194 -4.47 -9.68 -4.15
CA VAL A 194 -5.26 -10.58 -5.03
C VAL A 194 -6.67 -10.05 -5.21
N VAL A 195 -7.36 -9.68 -4.12
CA VAL A 195 -8.74 -9.15 -4.21
C VAL A 195 -8.79 -7.88 -5.06
N LEU A 196 -7.87 -6.95 -4.86
CA LEU A 196 -7.77 -5.73 -5.65
C LEU A 196 -7.54 -6.03 -7.15
N ALA A 197 -6.68 -7.01 -7.48
CA ALA A 197 -6.47 -7.43 -8.85
C ALA A 197 -7.75 -8.05 -9.47
N LEU A 198 -8.50 -8.84 -8.71
CA LEU A 198 -9.76 -9.43 -9.16
C LEU A 198 -10.88 -8.39 -9.31
N VAL A 199 -10.94 -7.39 -8.43
CA VAL A 199 -11.86 -6.25 -8.55
C VAL A 199 -11.56 -5.49 -9.83
N TYR A 200 -10.28 -5.14 -10.07
CA TYR A 200 -9.83 -4.50 -11.29
C TYR A 200 -10.18 -5.31 -12.54
N GLU A 201 -9.89 -6.63 -12.54
CA GLU A 201 -10.18 -7.52 -13.67
C GLU A 201 -11.67 -7.58 -14.01
N ARG A 202 -12.54 -7.68 -13.00
CA ARG A 202 -14.00 -7.79 -13.22
C ARG A 202 -14.66 -6.49 -13.62
N GLN A 203 -14.25 -5.39 -13.00
CA GLN A 203 -14.84 -4.08 -13.26
C GLN A 203 -14.20 -3.38 -14.46
N GLN A 204 -13.00 -3.79 -14.87
CA GLN A 204 -12.17 -3.10 -15.86
C GLN A 204 -12.02 -1.61 -15.53
N SER A 205 -12.02 -1.29 -14.23
CA SER A 205 -12.04 0.06 -13.69
C SER A 205 -11.00 0.22 -12.58
N LEU A 206 -10.08 1.15 -12.77
CA LEU A 206 -9.12 1.51 -11.74
C LEU A 206 -9.82 2.14 -10.52
N MET A 207 -10.92 2.87 -10.74
CA MET A 207 -11.67 3.51 -9.66
C MET A 207 -12.31 2.50 -8.71
N ALA A 208 -12.76 1.34 -9.19
CA ALA A 208 -13.28 0.28 -8.34
C ALA A 208 -12.19 -0.27 -7.41
N SER A 209 -11.00 -0.50 -7.94
CA SER A 209 -9.83 -0.97 -7.18
C SER A 209 -9.34 0.10 -6.19
N VAL A 210 -9.24 1.37 -6.61
CA VAL A 210 -8.89 2.49 -5.73
C VAL A 210 -9.91 2.64 -4.59
N ALA A 211 -11.22 2.57 -4.87
CA ALA A 211 -12.25 2.66 -3.85
C ALA A 211 -12.18 1.49 -2.85
N ALA A 212 -11.90 0.27 -3.34
CA ALA A 212 -11.72 -0.90 -2.48
C ALA A 212 -10.50 -0.71 -1.54
N HIS A 213 -9.38 -0.30 -2.09
CA HIS A 213 -8.16 -0.07 -1.34
C HIS A 213 -8.32 1.09 -0.34
N ALA A 214 -8.87 2.21 -0.77
CA ALA A 214 -9.14 3.36 0.11
C ALA A 214 -10.08 2.99 1.26
N THR A 215 -11.12 2.17 1.01
CA THR A 215 -12.03 1.70 2.06
C THR A 215 -11.31 0.79 3.05
N PHE A 216 -10.49 -0.15 2.58
CA PHE A 216 -9.66 -1.02 3.43
C PHE A 216 -8.74 -0.18 4.32
N ASN A 217 -8.01 0.76 3.72
CA ASN A 217 -7.08 1.64 4.44
C ASN A 217 -7.81 2.57 5.41
N LEU A 218 -8.97 3.11 5.02
CA LEU A 218 -9.78 3.96 5.90
C LEU A 218 -10.19 3.22 7.18
N ILE A 219 -10.73 2.02 7.03
CA ILE A 219 -11.16 1.21 8.19
C ILE A 219 -9.96 0.92 9.09
N GLY A 220 -8.85 0.43 8.53
CA GLY A 220 -7.62 0.17 9.28
C GLY A 220 -7.07 1.43 9.97
N TYR A 221 -7.08 2.56 9.26
CA TYR A 221 -6.61 3.83 9.79
C TYR A 221 -7.49 4.35 10.95
N LEU A 222 -8.81 4.20 10.85
CA LEU A 222 -9.73 4.56 11.93
C LEU A 222 -9.49 3.69 13.18
N PHE A 223 -9.24 2.40 13.02
CA PHE A 223 -8.86 1.54 14.16
C PHE A 223 -7.57 2.02 14.83
N ILE A 224 -6.57 2.45 14.05
CA ILE A 224 -5.33 3.01 14.59
C ILE A 224 -5.59 4.36 15.29
N ALA A 225 -6.39 5.24 14.70
CA ALA A 225 -6.63 6.59 15.20
C ALA A 225 -7.46 6.61 16.49
N PHE A 226 -8.47 5.74 16.60
CA PHE A 226 -9.42 5.71 17.73
C PHE A 226 -9.19 4.55 18.70
N GLY A 227 -8.38 3.57 18.35
CA GLY A 227 -8.02 2.42 19.21
C GLY A 227 -6.80 2.65 20.09
N ARG A 228 -6.23 3.86 20.08
CA ARG A 228 -5.04 4.25 20.88
C ARG A 228 -5.41 4.80 22.24
#